data_c60ab501538198093b0a694a13d84f31
#
_entry.id   c60ab501538198093b0a694a13d84f31
#
_cell.length_a   1.000
_cell.length_b   1.000
_cell.length_c   1.000
_cell.angle_alpha   90.00
_cell.angle_beta   90.00
_cell.angle_gamma   90.00
#
_symmetry.space_group_name_H-M   'P 1'
#
loop_
_entity.id
_entity.type
_entity.pdbx_description
1 polymer ?
#
loop_
_entity_poly.entity_id
_entity_poly.type
_entity_poly.pdbx_seq_one_letter_code
_entity_poly.pdbx_strand_id
1 'polypeptide(L)'
;SNRIPNVQSLCPFSLANPRIASLERQGESAHRINKCPGGGKPSGYISLVRTGQYEDAMNLHLEDIPIPGSLGRACYAPCQNECTRSSLEAPVDIRRIKRFFAEDYYKKYPQAPTKETKPSTGKRVAIVGSGPAGLTAAYHLALKGHSVKIFEAAPKAGGMLMLTLPEYRLPKKIVERDIQNITSLGVEIEVNKRIENISKLKEDGFDAVFVSVGTHQSSKFNMEGSDLKGVVSCLDFLRKAKKKKKDNLAGKKVMVFGGGNT
;
A
#
# COMPACT_ATOMS: atom_id res chain seq x y z
N SER A 1 -3.76 -28.06 -13.32
CA SER A 1 -4.44 -26.74 -13.33
C SER A 1 -5.40 -26.69 -12.14
N ASN A 2 -4.87 -26.36 -10.95
CA ASN A 2 -5.70 -26.10 -9.78
C ASN A 2 -6.19 -24.63 -9.88
N ARG A 3 -7.28 -24.42 -10.58
CA ARG A 3 -8.05 -23.19 -10.42
C ARG A 3 -8.66 -23.24 -9.04
N ILE A 4 -8.25 -22.34 -8.13
CA ILE A 4 -8.95 -22.07 -6.90
C ILE A 4 -10.40 -21.77 -7.29
N PRO A 5 -11.40 -22.47 -6.73
CA PRO A 5 -12.80 -22.19 -7.04
C PRO A 5 -13.08 -20.72 -6.77
N ASN A 6 -13.93 -20.10 -7.58
CA ASN A 6 -14.27 -18.70 -7.52
C ASN A 6 -14.64 -18.30 -6.07
N VAL A 7 -13.68 -17.74 -5.34
CA VAL A 7 -13.74 -17.47 -3.90
C VAL A 7 -14.83 -16.45 -3.55
N GLN A 8 -15.42 -15.80 -4.56
CA GLN A 8 -16.54 -14.88 -4.42
C GLN A 8 -17.81 -15.57 -3.90
N SER A 9 -17.96 -16.89 -4.11
CA SER A 9 -19.09 -17.68 -3.59
C SER A 9 -18.95 -18.13 -2.15
N LEU A 10 -17.81 -17.92 -1.51
CA LEU A 10 -17.48 -18.47 -0.20
C LEU A 10 -17.70 -17.50 0.99
N CYS A 11 -18.16 -16.28 0.75
CA CYS A 11 -18.60 -15.42 1.84
C CYS A 11 -20.04 -15.85 2.25
N PRO A 12 -20.23 -16.54 3.39
CA PRO A 12 -21.57 -17.01 3.80
C PRO A 12 -22.56 -15.85 4.01
N PHE A 13 -22.07 -14.63 4.16
CA PHE A 13 -22.89 -13.42 4.28
C PHE A 13 -23.32 -12.84 2.93
N SER A 14 -22.62 -13.12 1.81
CA SER A 14 -23.03 -12.68 0.48
C SER A 14 -24.29 -13.40 0.01
N LEU A 15 -24.41 -14.69 0.30
CA LEU A 15 -25.56 -15.51 -0.11
C LEU A 15 -26.82 -15.27 0.73
N ALA A 16 -26.67 -14.78 1.98
CA ALA A 16 -27.77 -14.52 2.91
C ALA A 16 -28.36 -13.10 2.79
N ASN A 17 -27.71 -12.18 2.06
CA ASN A 17 -28.17 -10.80 1.96
C ASN A 17 -28.99 -10.59 0.67
N PRO A 18 -30.33 -10.29 0.80
CA PRO A 18 -31.22 -10.09 -0.37
C PRO A 18 -30.76 -8.99 -1.34
N ARG A 19 -30.02 -7.97 -0.84
CA ARG A 19 -29.46 -6.91 -1.68
C ARG A 19 -28.35 -7.44 -2.59
N ILE A 20 -27.48 -8.32 -2.10
CA ILE A 20 -26.40 -8.92 -2.89
C ILE A 20 -27.01 -9.85 -3.96
N ALA A 21 -27.96 -10.69 -3.54
CA ALA A 21 -28.69 -11.56 -4.46
C ALA A 21 -29.52 -10.77 -5.51
N SER A 22 -29.93 -9.54 -5.22
CA SER A 22 -30.59 -8.67 -6.19
C SER A 22 -29.63 -8.03 -7.19
N LEU A 23 -28.41 -7.67 -6.76
CA LEU A 23 -27.35 -7.11 -7.60
C LEU A 23 -26.81 -8.16 -8.59
N GLU A 24 -26.62 -9.41 -8.13
CA GLU A 24 -26.24 -10.53 -9.01
C GLU A 24 -27.33 -10.84 -10.07
N ARG A 25 -28.60 -10.70 -9.72
CA ARG A 25 -29.70 -10.86 -10.66
C ARG A 25 -29.83 -9.73 -11.71
N GLN A 26 -29.28 -8.55 -11.42
CA GLN A 26 -29.23 -7.40 -12.34
C GLN A 26 -27.99 -7.40 -13.24
N GLY A 27 -27.17 -8.44 -13.22
CA GLY A 27 -25.94 -8.54 -14.02
C GLY A 27 -24.82 -7.59 -13.59
N GLU A 28 -24.96 -6.94 -12.44
CA GLU A 28 -23.88 -6.18 -11.84
C GLU A 28 -22.86 -7.17 -11.24
N SER A 29 -21.69 -7.25 -11.85
CA SER A 29 -20.66 -8.19 -11.43
C SER A 29 -20.28 -7.96 -9.96
N ALA A 30 -20.04 -9.05 -9.22
CA ALA A 30 -19.56 -9.03 -7.85
C ALA A 30 -18.30 -8.17 -7.63
N HIS A 31 -17.63 -7.74 -8.69
CA HIS A 31 -16.50 -6.79 -8.65
C HIS A 31 -16.88 -5.40 -8.11
N ARG A 32 -18.13 -4.98 -8.21
CA ARG A 32 -18.59 -3.70 -7.61
C ARG A 32 -18.70 -3.75 -6.09
N ILE A 33 -18.75 -4.95 -5.49
CA ILE A 33 -18.83 -5.15 -4.05
C ILE A 33 -17.45 -5.01 -3.39
N ASN A 34 -16.36 -5.19 -4.13
CA ASN A 34 -15.00 -4.98 -3.64
C ASN A 34 -14.60 -3.51 -3.76
N LYS A 35 -14.99 -2.70 -2.78
CA LYS A 35 -14.64 -1.27 -2.69
C LYS A 35 -13.16 -1.02 -2.34
N CYS A 36 -12.28 -1.98 -2.61
CA CYS A 36 -10.85 -1.77 -2.51
C CYS A 36 -10.32 -1.09 -3.78
N PRO A 37 -9.79 0.15 -3.71
CA PRO A 37 -9.26 0.83 -4.90
C PRO A 37 -8.08 0.11 -5.56
N GLY A 38 -7.36 -0.72 -4.79
CA GLY A 38 -6.23 -1.54 -5.26
C GLY A 38 -6.63 -2.94 -5.77
N GLY A 39 -7.93 -3.22 -5.96
CA GLY A 39 -8.38 -4.53 -6.47
C GLY A 39 -8.33 -5.68 -5.47
N GLY A 40 -7.90 -5.42 -4.23
CA GLY A 40 -7.78 -6.48 -3.21
C GLY A 40 -9.11 -7.20 -2.95
N LYS A 41 -9.03 -8.46 -2.55
CA LYS A 41 -10.14 -9.43 -2.39
C LYS A 41 -10.47 -9.69 -0.90
N PRO A 42 -11.10 -8.72 -0.17
CA PRO A 42 -11.32 -8.85 1.28
C PRO A 42 -12.09 -10.10 1.67
N SER A 43 -13.18 -10.43 0.99
CA SER A 43 -13.99 -11.62 1.27
C SER A 43 -13.17 -12.92 1.15
N GLY A 44 -12.30 -13.00 0.15
CA GLY A 44 -11.45 -14.16 -0.06
C GLY A 44 -10.46 -14.39 1.08
N TYR A 45 -9.63 -13.39 1.41
CA TYR A 45 -8.64 -13.59 2.47
C TYR A 45 -9.27 -13.66 3.89
N ILE A 46 -10.45 -13.07 4.13
CA ILE A 46 -11.17 -13.25 5.38
C ILE A 46 -11.65 -14.69 5.53
N SER A 47 -12.17 -15.29 4.46
CA SER A 47 -12.58 -16.70 4.45
C SER A 47 -11.39 -17.63 4.75
N LEU A 48 -10.25 -17.39 4.13
CA LEU A 48 -9.02 -18.15 4.37
C LEU A 48 -8.52 -18.00 5.81
N VAL A 49 -8.54 -16.77 6.35
CA VAL A 49 -8.17 -16.53 7.77
C VAL A 49 -9.12 -17.25 8.73
N ARG A 50 -10.42 -17.28 8.45
CA ARG A 50 -11.41 -17.99 9.26
C ARG A 50 -11.14 -19.49 9.36
N THR A 51 -10.57 -20.07 8.31
CA THR A 51 -10.22 -21.51 8.25
C THR A 51 -8.78 -21.80 8.64
N GLY A 52 -8.02 -20.80 9.14
CA GLY A 52 -6.63 -20.97 9.57
C GLY A 52 -5.60 -20.96 8.44
N GLN A 53 -6.01 -20.70 7.19
CA GLN A 53 -5.17 -20.70 6.00
C GLN A 53 -4.50 -19.32 5.82
N TYR A 54 -3.64 -18.92 6.78
CA TYR A 54 -3.07 -17.56 6.82
C TYR A 54 -2.08 -17.29 5.68
N GLU A 55 -1.35 -18.31 5.27
CA GLU A 55 -0.41 -18.22 4.15
C GLU A 55 -1.14 -18.03 2.81
N ASP A 56 -2.23 -18.78 2.61
CA ASP A 56 -3.07 -18.62 1.41
C ASP A 56 -3.75 -17.24 1.39
N ALA A 57 -4.16 -16.73 2.56
CA ALA A 57 -4.69 -15.37 2.69
C ALA A 57 -3.64 -14.33 2.30
N MET A 58 -2.37 -14.52 2.69
CA MET A 58 -1.27 -13.65 2.30
C MET A 58 -1.01 -13.74 0.79
N ASN A 59 -0.95 -14.95 0.23
CA ASN A 59 -0.71 -15.16 -1.19
C ASN A 59 -1.81 -14.54 -2.04
N LEU A 60 -3.08 -14.74 -1.68
CA LEU A 60 -4.22 -14.13 -2.34
C LEU A 60 -4.14 -12.59 -2.31
N HIS A 61 -3.69 -12.02 -1.19
CA HIS A 61 -3.54 -10.56 -1.08
C HIS A 61 -2.40 -10.03 -1.96
N LEU A 62 -1.29 -10.77 -2.04
CA LEU A 62 -0.13 -10.42 -2.86
C LEU A 62 -0.36 -10.51 -4.37
N GLU A 63 -1.45 -11.16 -4.82
CA GLU A 63 -1.83 -11.13 -6.23
C GLU A 63 -2.10 -9.72 -6.74
N ASP A 64 -2.70 -8.88 -5.88
CA ASP A 64 -3.11 -7.52 -6.25
C ASP A 64 -2.24 -6.45 -5.56
N ILE A 65 -1.87 -6.66 -4.30
CA ILE A 65 -1.26 -5.61 -3.45
C ILE A 65 -0.04 -6.13 -2.69
N PRO A 66 1.19 -5.71 -3.06
CA PRO A 66 2.43 -6.31 -2.55
C PRO A 66 2.95 -5.74 -1.21
N ILE A 67 2.22 -4.80 -0.57
CA ILE A 67 2.64 -4.13 0.68
C ILE A 67 1.65 -4.36 1.84
N PRO A 68 1.32 -5.62 2.17
CA PRO A 68 0.27 -5.96 3.13
C PRO A 68 0.57 -5.49 4.56
N GLY A 69 1.82 -5.54 5.00
CA GLY A 69 2.22 -5.12 6.33
C GLY A 69 2.01 -3.62 6.56
N SER A 70 2.38 -2.80 5.59
CA SER A 70 2.14 -1.34 5.60
C SER A 70 0.64 -1.03 5.56
N LEU A 71 -0.10 -1.68 4.66
CA LEU A 71 -1.53 -1.43 4.49
C LEU A 71 -2.37 -1.96 5.65
N GLY A 72 -1.93 -3.02 6.32
CA GLY A 72 -2.57 -3.49 7.56
C GLY A 72 -2.57 -2.43 8.68
N ARG A 73 -1.75 -1.39 8.55
CA ARG A 73 -1.63 -0.28 9.52
C ARG A 73 -2.04 1.08 8.97
N ALA A 74 -1.78 1.34 7.70
CA ALA A 74 -1.93 2.68 7.12
C ALA A 74 -3.18 2.84 6.24
N CYS A 75 -3.81 1.76 5.78
CA CYS A 75 -5.01 1.83 4.96
C CYS A 75 -6.17 2.48 5.71
N TYR A 76 -6.92 3.38 5.07
CA TYR A 76 -8.16 3.95 5.62
C TYR A 76 -9.36 3.00 5.50
N ALA A 77 -9.17 1.87 4.83
CA ALA A 77 -10.07 0.71 4.77
C ALA A 77 -11.49 1.03 4.24
N PRO A 78 -11.65 1.58 3.01
CA PRO A 78 -12.96 1.89 2.46
C PRO A 78 -13.85 0.64 2.31
N CYS A 79 -13.24 -0.54 2.17
CA CYS A 79 -13.95 -1.81 2.17
C CYS A 79 -14.70 -2.11 3.48
N GLN A 80 -14.29 -1.52 4.62
CA GLN A 80 -15.03 -1.66 5.89
C GLN A 80 -16.32 -0.84 5.89
N ASN A 81 -16.31 0.35 5.28
CA ASN A 81 -17.49 1.20 5.18
C ASN A 81 -18.60 0.56 4.32
N GLU A 82 -18.21 -0.27 3.38
CA GLU A 82 -19.13 -1.00 2.47
C GLU A 82 -19.36 -2.46 2.91
N CYS A 83 -18.95 -2.79 4.11
CA CYS A 83 -19.12 -4.16 4.63
C CYS A 83 -20.61 -4.47 4.86
N THR A 84 -21.12 -5.50 4.20
CA THR A 84 -22.54 -5.91 4.32
C THR A 84 -22.93 -6.29 5.73
N ARG A 85 -21.98 -6.70 6.57
CA ARG A 85 -22.23 -6.99 7.99
C ARG A 85 -22.67 -5.76 8.77
N SER A 86 -22.31 -4.55 8.32
CA SER A 86 -22.75 -3.29 8.94
C SER A 86 -24.27 -3.12 8.99
N SER A 87 -25.03 -3.85 8.15
CA SER A 87 -26.50 -3.86 8.20
C SER A 87 -27.08 -4.70 9.35
N LEU A 88 -26.26 -5.55 9.96
CA LEU A 88 -26.66 -6.44 11.05
C LEU A 88 -26.08 -5.97 12.40
N GLU A 89 -24.81 -5.60 12.40
CA GLU A 89 -24.09 -5.19 13.61
C GLU A 89 -22.94 -4.22 13.24
N ALA A 90 -21.69 -4.59 13.49
CA ALA A 90 -20.50 -3.82 13.13
C ALA A 90 -19.80 -4.41 11.89
N PRO A 91 -19.13 -3.59 11.07
CA PRO A 91 -18.34 -4.09 9.96
C PRO A 91 -17.20 -5.00 10.44
N VAL A 92 -16.79 -5.94 9.60
CA VAL A 92 -15.58 -6.74 9.84
C VAL A 92 -14.36 -5.83 9.86
N ASP A 93 -13.48 -5.97 10.86
CA ASP A 93 -12.24 -5.18 10.92
C ASP A 93 -11.18 -5.72 9.92
N ILE A 94 -11.48 -5.50 8.63
CA ILE A 94 -10.73 -6.02 7.48
C ILE A 94 -9.25 -5.58 7.55
N ARG A 95 -9.00 -4.35 7.98
CA ARG A 95 -7.63 -3.83 8.10
C ARG A 95 -6.83 -4.59 9.16
N ARG A 96 -7.42 -4.90 10.32
CA ARG A 96 -6.73 -5.67 11.36
C ARG A 96 -6.52 -7.12 10.97
N ILE A 97 -7.48 -7.73 10.28
CA ILE A 97 -7.30 -9.08 9.72
C ILE A 97 -6.13 -9.11 8.74
N LYS A 98 -6.03 -8.12 7.85
CA LYS A 98 -4.88 -7.97 6.95
C LYS A 98 -3.56 -7.84 7.71
N ARG A 99 -3.55 -7.02 8.76
CA ARG A 99 -2.39 -6.88 9.63
C ARG A 99 -2.00 -8.21 10.26
N PHE A 100 -2.97 -8.95 10.77
CA PHE A 100 -2.75 -10.23 11.43
C PHE A 100 -2.05 -11.24 10.54
N PHE A 101 -2.60 -11.57 9.37
CA PHE A 101 -1.97 -12.57 8.51
C PHE A 101 -0.64 -12.09 7.91
N ALA A 102 -0.46 -10.78 7.69
CA ALA A 102 0.83 -10.27 7.25
C ALA A 102 1.90 -10.40 8.34
N GLU A 103 1.56 -10.11 9.61
CA GLU A 103 2.48 -10.28 10.74
C GLU A 103 2.82 -11.75 10.98
N ASP A 104 1.84 -12.65 10.88
CA ASP A 104 2.03 -14.08 10.98
C ASP A 104 2.98 -14.60 9.90
N TYR A 105 2.73 -14.22 8.65
CA TYR A 105 3.59 -14.57 7.53
C TYR A 105 5.03 -14.06 7.71
N TYR A 106 5.22 -12.81 8.19
CA TYR A 106 6.56 -12.25 8.40
C TYR A 106 7.31 -12.90 9.56
N LYS A 107 6.61 -13.45 10.55
CA LYS A 107 7.22 -14.27 11.61
C LYS A 107 7.66 -15.63 11.07
N LYS A 108 6.82 -16.28 10.26
CA LYS A 108 7.10 -17.58 9.67
C LYS A 108 8.25 -17.50 8.65
N TYR A 109 8.30 -16.41 7.88
CA TYR A 109 9.32 -16.15 6.86
C TYR A 109 10.05 -14.83 7.16
N PRO A 110 11.07 -14.84 8.05
CA PRO A 110 11.83 -13.63 8.40
C PRO A 110 12.52 -12.97 7.19
N GLN A 111 12.92 -13.79 6.22
CA GLN A 111 13.39 -13.34 4.91
C GLN A 111 12.28 -13.50 3.87
N ALA A 112 12.30 -12.64 2.85
CA ALA A 112 11.34 -12.75 1.76
C ALA A 112 11.58 -14.05 0.97
N PRO A 113 10.60 -14.94 0.88
CA PRO A 113 10.75 -16.12 0.02
C PRO A 113 10.84 -15.67 -1.43
N THR A 114 11.69 -16.34 -2.19
CA THR A 114 11.78 -16.15 -3.63
C THR A 114 10.47 -16.59 -4.27
N LYS A 115 9.89 -15.73 -5.11
CA LYS A 115 8.71 -16.06 -5.91
C LYS A 115 9.14 -16.32 -7.34
N GLU A 116 8.45 -17.25 -7.99
CA GLU A 116 8.63 -17.48 -9.42
C GLU A 116 8.17 -16.26 -10.21
N THR A 117 9.00 -15.85 -11.16
CA THR A 117 8.70 -14.81 -12.15
C THR A 117 8.51 -15.45 -13.50
N LYS A 118 7.81 -14.79 -14.41
CA LYS A 118 7.76 -15.22 -15.81
C LYS A 118 9.17 -15.14 -16.44
N PRO A 119 9.44 -15.88 -17.51
CA PRO A 119 10.70 -15.76 -18.26
C PRO A 119 11.01 -14.32 -18.63
N SER A 120 12.29 -13.98 -18.69
CA SER A 120 12.73 -12.62 -19.00
C SER A 120 12.17 -12.17 -20.36
N THR A 121 11.62 -10.97 -20.37
CA THR A 121 11.11 -10.32 -21.59
C THR A 121 12.20 -9.53 -22.35
N GLY A 122 13.40 -9.41 -21.77
CA GLY A 122 14.47 -8.55 -22.25
C GLY A 122 14.18 -7.04 -22.11
N LYS A 123 13.01 -6.67 -21.58
CA LYS A 123 12.61 -5.26 -21.41
C LYS A 123 13.04 -4.69 -20.07
N ARG A 124 13.55 -3.45 -20.09
CA ARG A 124 14.00 -2.68 -18.92
C ARG A 124 13.04 -1.55 -18.61
N VAL A 125 12.54 -1.49 -17.39
CA VAL A 125 11.60 -0.45 -16.95
C VAL A 125 12.22 0.39 -15.83
N ALA A 126 12.26 1.71 -16.02
CA ALA A 126 12.62 2.65 -14.97
C ALA A 126 11.37 3.11 -14.23
N ILE A 127 11.45 3.19 -12.91
CA ILE A 127 10.39 3.75 -12.05
C ILE A 127 10.97 4.94 -11.30
N VAL A 128 10.30 6.09 -11.37
CA VAL A 128 10.70 7.31 -10.66
C VAL A 128 9.81 7.49 -9.43
N GLY A 129 10.38 7.20 -8.26
CA GLY A 129 9.72 7.24 -6.96
C GLY A 129 9.38 5.86 -6.40
N SER A 130 9.79 5.61 -5.17
CA SER A 130 9.62 4.35 -4.42
C SER A 130 8.44 4.38 -3.43
N GLY A 131 7.45 5.24 -3.66
CA GLY A 131 6.21 5.23 -2.89
C GLY A 131 5.36 3.98 -3.17
N PRO A 132 4.19 3.84 -2.53
CA PRO A 132 3.30 2.68 -2.72
C PRO A 132 3.01 2.36 -4.20
N ALA A 133 2.78 3.39 -5.03
CA ALA A 133 2.51 3.21 -6.45
C ALA A 133 3.72 2.63 -7.20
N GLY A 134 4.92 3.19 -7.00
CA GLY A 134 6.14 2.71 -7.64
C GLY A 134 6.53 1.30 -7.20
N LEU A 135 6.41 1.01 -5.90
CA LEU A 135 6.66 -0.32 -5.35
C LEU A 135 5.68 -1.36 -5.91
N THR A 136 4.39 -1.02 -6.01
CA THR A 136 3.39 -1.92 -6.59
C THR A 136 3.64 -2.17 -8.08
N ALA A 137 3.94 -1.11 -8.85
CA ALA A 137 4.29 -1.25 -10.26
C ALA A 137 5.53 -2.14 -10.45
N ALA A 138 6.58 -1.91 -9.65
CA ALA A 138 7.81 -2.71 -9.68
C ALA A 138 7.54 -4.20 -9.45
N TYR A 139 6.73 -4.52 -8.43
CA TYR A 139 6.36 -5.89 -8.11
C TYR A 139 5.69 -6.59 -9.30
N HIS A 140 4.64 -5.99 -9.86
CA HIS A 140 3.91 -6.60 -10.95
C HIS A 140 4.70 -6.69 -12.25
N LEU A 141 5.57 -5.71 -12.53
CA LEU A 141 6.45 -5.74 -13.69
C LEU A 141 7.52 -6.83 -13.55
N ALA A 142 8.12 -6.96 -12.38
CA ALA A 142 9.09 -8.03 -12.11
C ALA A 142 8.45 -9.43 -12.22
N LEU A 143 7.24 -9.64 -11.68
CA LEU A 143 6.51 -10.89 -11.85
C LEU A 143 6.22 -11.22 -13.33
N LYS A 144 6.11 -10.22 -14.18
CA LYS A 144 5.94 -10.39 -15.64
C LYS A 144 7.25 -10.64 -16.40
N GLY A 145 8.39 -10.69 -15.70
CA GLY A 145 9.70 -10.96 -16.29
C GLY A 145 10.43 -9.72 -16.84
N HIS A 146 9.99 -8.51 -16.50
CA HIS A 146 10.72 -7.29 -16.87
C HIS A 146 11.84 -7.01 -15.87
N SER A 147 12.97 -6.48 -16.36
CA SER A 147 14.00 -5.89 -15.50
C SER A 147 13.54 -4.53 -15.00
N VAL A 148 13.51 -4.34 -13.69
CA VAL A 148 12.95 -3.12 -13.09
C VAL A 148 13.96 -2.44 -12.19
N LYS A 149 14.14 -1.12 -12.39
CA LYS A 149 14.94 -0.25 -11.52
C LYS A 149 14.14 0.94 -11.04
N ILE A 150 14.10 1.13 -9.72
CA ILE A 150 13.46 2.27 -9.07
C ILE A 150 14.51 3.32 -8.71
N PHE A 151 14.26 4.57 -9.08
CA PHE A 151 15.05 5.74 -8.68
C PHE A 151 14.30 6.51 -7.61
N GLU A 152 14.93 6.67 -6.45
CA GLU A 152 14.34 7.34 -5.28
C GLU A 152 15.20 8.54 -4.87
N ALA A 153 14.58 9.72 -4.80
CA ALA A 153 15.27 10.95 -4.42
C ALA A 153 15.64 11.01 -2.93
N ALA A 154 14.90 10.31 -2.07
CA ALA A 154 15.16 10.25 -0.64
C ALA A 154 16.24 9.21 -0.30
N PRO A 155 16.87 9.31 0.88
CA PRO A 155 17.87 8.34 1.34
C PRO A 155 17.30 6.97 1.73
N LYS A 156 15.98 6.82 1.77
CA LYS A 156 15.28 5.56 2.05
C LYS A 156 14.08 5.41 1.14
N ALA A 157 13.90 4.20 0.63
CA ALA A 157 12.73 3.83 -0.15
C ALA A 157 11.46 3.73 0.73
N GLY A 158 10.28 3.83 0.10
CA GLY A 158 8.98 3.71 0.77
C GLY A 158 8.11 4.96 0.70
N GLY A 159 8.63 6.06 0.15
CA GLY A 159 7.88 7.31 -0.01
C GLY A 159 7.27 7.80 1.30
N MET A 160 6.01 8.24 1.29
CA MET A 160 5.33 8.79 2.46
C MET A 160 5.17 7.77 3.61
N LEU A 161 5.13 6.47 3.34
CA LEU A 161 5.12 5.43 4.38
C LEU A 161 6.37 5.52 5.27
N MET A 162 7.52 5.81 4.65
CA MET A 162 8.80 5.93 5.35
C MET A 162 9.05 7.35 5.86
N LEU A 163 8.64 8.37 5.11
CA LEU A 163 9.04 9.77 5.36
C LEU A 163 8.16 10.49 6.39
N THR A 164 6.87 10.13 6.51
CA THR A 164 5.92 10.91 7.31
C THR A 164 5.16 10.11 8.35
N LEU A 165 4.76 8.86 8.07
CA LEU A 165 3.95 8.09 9.02
C LEU A 165 4.72 7.85 10.32
N PRO A 166 4.15 8.20 11.49
CA PRO A 166 4.80 7.98 12.79
C PRO A 166 5.08 6.50 13.06
N GLU A 167 6.17 6.21 13.76
CA GLU A 167 6.61 4.83 14.02
C GLU A 167 5.64 4.04 14.90
N TYR A 168 4.91 4.71 15.81
CA TYR A 168 3.88 4.06 16.62
C TYR A 168 2.72 3.53 15.77
N ARG A 169 2.45 4.15 14.60
CA ARG A 169 1.43 3.70 13.65
C ARG A 169 2.00 2.70 12.63
N LEU A 170 3.15 3.02 12.04
CA LEU A 170 3.81 2.17 11.05
C LEU A 170 5.31 2.08 11.34
N PRO A 171 5.76 1.02 12.03
CA PRO A 171 7.17 0.78 12.29
C PRO A 171 7.96 0.65 10.99
N LYS A 172 9.13 1.29 10.92
CA LYS A 172 10.01 1.25 9.73
C LYS A 172 10.31 -0.16 9.25
N LYS A 173 10.57 -1.09 10.19
CA LYS A 173 10.86 -2.49 9.89
C LYS A 173 9.77 -3.18 9.06
N ILE A 174 8.52 -2.75 9.19
CA ILE A 174 7.41 -3.31 8.41
C ILE A 174 7.45 -2.81 6.97
N VAL A 175 7.74 -1.52 6.75
CA VAL A 175 7.92 -0.97 5.41
C VAL A 175 9.13 -1.61 4.73
N GLU A 176 10.24 -1.73 5.45
CA GLU A 176 11.46 -2.38 4.96
C GLU A 176 11.19 -3.85 4.58
N ARG A 177 10.36 -4.57 5.38
CA ARG A 177 9.98 -5.94 5.07
C ARG A 177 9.07 -6.06 3.84
N ASP A 178 8.11 -5.13 3.67
CA ASP A 178 7.31 -5.06 2.45
C ASP A 178 8.20 -4.80 1.21
N ILE A 179 9.19 -3.91 1.34
CA ILE A 179 10.15 -3.61 0.27
C ILE A 179 11.00 -4.85 -0.06
N GLN A 180 11.46 -5.60 0.94
CA GLN A 180 12.22 -6.83 0.74
C GLN A 180 11.45 -7.87 -0.09
N ASN A 181 10.12 -7.99 0.11
CA ASN A 181 9.29 -8.86 -0.73
C ASN A 181 9.34 -8.47 -2.22
N ILE A 182 9.55 -7.18 -2.50
CA ILE A 182 9.60 -6.66 -3.88
C ILE A 182 11.00 -6.81 -4.45
N THR A 183 12.04 -6.47 -3.65
CA THR A 183 13.43 -6.59 -4.11
C THR A 183 13.89 -8.04 -4.27
N SER A 184 13.28 -9.00 -3.55
CA SER A 184 13.54 -10.44 -3.74
C SER A 184 13.16 -10.95 -5.14
N LEU A 185 12.38 -10.18 -5.91
CA LEU A 185 12.07 -10.45 -7.31
C LEU A 185 13.13 -9.93 -8.29
N GLY A 186 14.27 -9.43 -7.81
CA GLY A 186 15.31 -8.82 -8.64
C GLY A 186 15.08 -7.33 -8.95
N VAL A 187 14.14 -6.68 -8.27
CA VAL A 187 13.94 -5.22 -8.42
C VAL A 187 15.09 -4.46 -7.77
N GLU A 188 15.76 -3.61 -8.54
CA GLU A 188 16.80 -2.73 -8.04
C GLU A 188 16.20 -1.41 -7.53
N ILE A 189 16.74 -0.87 -6.42
CA ILE A 189 16.36 0.44 -5.90
C ILE A 189 17.61 1.29 -5.68
N GLU A 190 17.71 2.41 -6.39
CA GLU A 190 18.77 3.39 -6.23
C GLU A 190 18.24 4.61 -5.47
N VAL A 191 18.66 4.74 -4.22
CA VAL A 191 18.29 5.86 -3.35
C VAL A 191 19.23 7.06 -3.53
N ASN A 192 18.84 8.24 -3.01
CA ASN A 192 19.55 9.51 -3.19
C ASN A 192 19.72 9.90 -4.66
N LYS A 193 18.86 9.40 -5.53
CA LYS A 193 18.88 9.64 -6.97
C LYS A 193 17.62 10.36 -7.41
N ARG A 194 17.74 11.67 -7.56
CA ARG A 194 16.69 12.51 -8.13
C ARG A 194 16.78 12.46 -9.65
N ILE A 195 15.66 12.17 -10.30
CA ILE A 195 15.52 12.25 -11.76
C ILE A 195 14.87 13.58 -12.10
N GLU A 196 15.59 14.41 -12.83
CA GLU A 196 15.12 15.72 -13.28
C GLU A 196 14.69 15.71 -14.76
N ASN A 197 15.28 14.81 -15.54
CA ASN A 197 14.97 14.62 -16.95
C ASN A 197 14.64 13.16 -17.25
N ILE A 198 13.38 12.91 -17.63
CA ILE A 198 12.89 11.58 -17.96
C ILE A 198 13.45 11.07 -19.29
N SER A 199 13.71 11.97 -20.27
CA SER A 199 14.24 11.58 -21.56
C SER A 199 15.60 10.89 -21.45
N LYS A 200 16.42 11.32 -20.50
CA LYS A 200 17.73 10.71 -20.22
C LYS A 200 17.61 9.23 -19.84
N LEU A 201 16.56 8.81 -19.13
CA LEU A 201 16.35 7.41 -18.81
C LEU A 201 16.12 6.54 -20.05
N LYS A 202 15.49 7.11 -21.10
CA LYS A 202 15.34 6.40 -22.38
C LYS A 202 16.68 6.27 -23.10
N GLU A 203 17.50 7.33 -23.06
CA GLU A 203 18.87 7.32 -23.61
C GLU A 203 19.76 6.31 -22.86
N ASP A 204 19.54 6.13 -21.55
CA ASP A 204 20.20 5.13 -20.70
C ASP A 204 19.73 3.68 -20.98
N GLY A 205 18.86 3.48 -21.97
CA GLY A 205 18.42 2.18 -22.47
C GLY A 205 17.23 1.58 -21.72
N PHE A 206 16.40 2.39 -21.04
CA PHE A 206 15.12 1.93 -20.52
C PHE A 206 14.04 1.98 -21.61
N ASP A 207 13.32 0.87 -21.81
CA ASP A 207 12.22 0.76 -22.78
C ASP A 207 11.00 1.58 -22.36
N ALA A 208 10.76 1.69 -21.04
CA ALA A 208 9.64 2.44 -20.48
C ALA A 208 10.01 3.13 -19.18
N VAL A 209 9.33 4.24 -18.89
CA VAL A 209 9.47 4.98 -17.63
C VAL A 209 8.11 5.15 -16.98
N PHE A 210 7.99 4.71 -15.72
CA PHE A 210 6.81 4.90 -14.89
C PHE A 210 7.08 5.99 -13.85
N VAL A 211 6.29 7.07 -13.88
CA VAL A 211 6.45 8.21 -12.97
C VAL A 211 5.48 8.10 -11.80
N SER A 212 6.00 7.98 -10.58
CA SER A 212 5.24 7.80 -9.34
C SER A 212 5.78 8.64 -8.18
N VAL A 213 6.07 9.90 -8.46
CA VAL A 213 6.71 10.84 -7.52
C VAL A 213 5.83 11.25 -6.33
N GLY A 214 4.53 10.93 -6.37
CA GLY A 214 3.59 11.23 -5.28
C GLY A 214 3.30 12.71 -5.10
N THR A 215 2.70 13.06 -3.95
CA THR A 215 2.27 14.42 -3.58
C THR A 215 3.07 14.91 -2.38
N HIS A 216 4.29 15.39 -2.62
CA HIS A 216 5.20 15.83 -1.56
C HIS A 216 4.98 17.25 -1.08
N GLN A 217 4.22 18.06 -1.81
CA GLN A 217 3.89 19.42 -1.43
C GLN A 217 2.56 19.44 -0.68
N SER A 218 2.54 20.14 0.45
CA SER A 218 1.29 20.43 1.16
C SER A 218 0.50 21.47 0.39
N SER A 219 -0.82 21.31 0.32
CA SER A 219 -1.70 22.39 -0.12
C SER A 219 -1.51 23.59 0.81
N LYS A 220 -1.41 24.79 0.23
CA LYS A 220 -1.41 26.01 1.03
C LYS A 220 -2.78 26.16 1.68
N PHE A 221 -2.79 26.38 2.98
CA PHE A 221 -4.00 26.72 3.71
C PHE A 221 -4.26 28.21 3.49
N ASN A 222 -5.34 28.54 2.77
CA ASN A 222 -5.67 29.93 2.45
C ASN A 222 -6.55 30.51 3.56
N MET A 223 -5.92 31.03 4.60
CA MET A 223 -6.55 31.69 5.73
C MET A 223 -5.68 32.84 6.14
N GLU A 224 -6.28 33.93 6.64
CA GLU A 224 -5.57 35.06 7.23
C GLU A 224 -4.61 34.58 8.32
N GLY A 225 -3.36 35.03 8.29
CA GLY A 225 -2.32 34.59 9.21
C GLY A 225 -1.63 33.28 8.87
N SER A 226 -1.94 32.62 7.74
CA SER A 226 -1.29 31.37 7.33
C SER A 226 0.21 31.52 7.01
N ASP A 227 0.69 32.74 6.83
CA ASP A 227 2.08 33.14 6.59
C ASP A 227 2.83 33.51 7.88
N LEU A 228 2.15 33.56 9.03
CA LEU A 228 2.76 33.91 10.30
C LEU A 228 3.83 32.89 10.73
N LYS A 229 4.85 33.41 11.43
CA LYS A 229 5.90 32.58 12.03
C LYS A 229 5.29 31.57 13.01
N GLY A 230 5.56 30.29 12.80
CA GLY A 230 5.04 29.19 13.62
C GLY A 230 3.90 28.43 12.96
N VAL A 231 3.32 28.94 11.87
CA VAL A 231 2.40 28.17 11.05
C VAL A 231 3.21 27.19 10.18
N VAL A 232 2.98 25.92 10.35
CA VAL A 232 3.73 24.86 9.65
C VAL A 232 2.77 23.87 9.00
N SER A 233 3.14 23.35 7.83
CA SER A 233 2.37 22.29 7.20
C SER A 233 2.52 20.98 7.98
N CYS A 234 1.47 20.17 8.02
CA CYS A 234 1.51 18.87 8.69
C CYS A 234 2.57 17.93 8.09
N LEU A 235 2.78 17.94 6.78
CA LEU A 235 3.81 17.10 6.13
C LEU A 235 5.22 17.52 6.53
N ASP A 236 5.50 18.82 6.63
CA ASP A 236 6.81 19.30 7.04
C ASP A 236 7.08 19.01 8.52
N PHE A 237 6.05 19.19 9.36
CA PHE A 237 6.13 18.82 10.77
C PHE A 237 6.42 17.31 10.96
N LEU A 238 5.67 16.45 10.27
CA LEU A 238 5.86 14.99 10.34
C LEU A 238 7.23 14.55 9.82
N ARG A 239 7.72 15.16 8.72
CA ARG A 239 9.07 14.89 8.20
C ARG A 239 10.17 15.28 9.19
N LYS A 240 10.03 16.44 9.84
CA LYS A 240 10.97 16.88 10.89
C LYS A 240 10.96 15.91 12.07
N ALA A 241 9.76 15.58 12.57
CA ALA A 241 9.58 14.64 13.67
C ALA A 241 10.18 13.25 13.36
N LYS A 242 10.00 12.75 12.13
CA LYS A 242 10.56 11.48 11.68
C LYS A 242 12.10 11.49 11.61
N LYS A 243 12.71 12.63 11.28
CA LYS A 243 14.18 12.83 11.30
C LYS A 243 14.77 13.03 12.71
N LYS A 244 13.96 12.86 13.76
CA LYS A 244 14.33 13.15 15.17
C LYS A 244 14.73 14.60 15.44
N LYS A 245 14.52 15.51 14.49
CA LYS A 245 14.63 16.96 14.69
C LYS A 245 13.32 17.45 15.30
N LYS A 246 13.12 17.19 16.59
CA LYS A 246 11.91 17.58 17.30
C LYS A 246 11.99 19.08 17.60
N ASP A 247 10.95 19.83 17.17
CA ASP A 247 10.73 21.15 17.69
C ASP A 247 10.40 21.03 19.20
N ASN A 248 11.02 21.85 20.03
CA ASN A 248 10.68 21.86 21.45
C ASN A 248 9.34 22.59 21.61
N LEU A 249 8.29 21.81 21.88
CA LEU A 249 6.95 22.32 22.11
C LEU A 249 6.57 22.40 23.60
N ALA A 250 7.52 22.09 24.51
CA ALA A 250 7.26 22.19 25.94
C ALA A 250 6.84 23.61 26.33
N GLY A 251 5.75 23.72 27.07
CA GLY A 251 5.16 24.99 27.50
C GLY A 251 4.49 25.83 26.41
N LYS A 252 4.44 25.35 25.16
CA LYS A 252 3.76 26.08 24.07
C LYS A 252 2.32 25.63 23.92
N LYS A 253 1.44 26.58 23.61
CA LYS A 253 0.08 26.29 23.15
C LYS A 253 0.15 25.97 21.65
N VAL A 254 -0.33 24.81 21.27
CA VAL A 254 -0.34 24.34 19.87
C VAL A 254 -1.79 24.22 19.40
N MET A 255 -2.08 24.80 18.25
CA MET A 255 -3.37 24.65 17.57
C MET A 255 -3.18 23.76 16.34
N VAL A 256 -4.09 22.80 16.14
CA VAL A 256 -4.10 21.89 14.99
C VAL A 256 -5.38 22.14 14.20
N PHE A 257 -5.26 22.48 12.94
CA PHE A 257 -6.39 22.61 12.03
C PHE A 257 -6.58 21.31 11.25
N GLY A 258 -7.74 20.68 11.46
CA GLY A 258 -8.10 19.40 10.88
C GLY A 258 -7.93 18.22 11.85
N GLY A 259 -8.65 17.14 11.58
CA GLY A 259 -8.66 15.91 12.38
C GLY A 259 -8.63 14.65 11.53
N GLY A 260 -8.03 14.73 10.34
CA GLY A 260 -7.89 13.59 9.42
C GLY A 260 -6.80 12.60 9.81
N ASN A 261 -6.37 11.80 8.85
CA ASN A 261 -5.37 10.75 9.07
C ASN A 261 -3.91 11.24 9.12
N THR A 262 -3.72 12.55 9.02
CA THR A 262 -2.36 13.14 9.01
C THR A 262 -1.98 13.64 10.40
#